data_382bf3a0b5e323842fb327577768cdc1
#
_entry.id   382bf3a0b5e323842fb327577768cdc1
#
_cell.length_a   1.000
_cell.length_b   1.000
_cell.length_c   1.000
_cell.angle_alpha   90.00
_cell.angle_beta   90.00
_cell.angle_gamma   90.00
#
_symmetry.space_group_name_H-M   'P 1'
#
loop_
_entity.id
_entity.type
_entity.pdbx_description
1 polymer ?
#
loop_
_entity_poly.entity_id
_entity_poly.type
_entity_poly.pdbx_seq_one_letter_code
_entity_poly.pdbx_strand_id
1 'polypeptide(L)'
;MVTETAAFAEAGLPPLSALVFGGHDTTACPLPKRAEQLAAAGVLPHGLPSALAAELAAADADIRPGGPGPGDTRSDEELIAALAADLTDFRTRHDLARVVVVNVASTEPAPGPDDTRLPASSLYAAAALAAGCPYVNFTPSTGLHHPALAASAAASGLPYAGRDGKTGQTLLRSVLAPMFHQRALAVRAWSGSNLLGGGDGAALADPAAAAAKNAGKERVLADTLGTAPEGEVHIDDVPAMGDFKTAWDHIAFDGFLGTRMILQTIWQGVDSSLAAPLVLDLARLLARAHETGLSGPRPELGFYFKDPDGGSSSLAEQYTELLAFAGRLGETR
;
A
#
# COMPACT_ATOMS: atom_id res chain seq x y z
N MET A 1 -13.91 3.93 4.38
CA MET A 1 -12.77 3.80 5.29
C MET A 1 -13.15 2.91 6.45
N VAL A 2 -12.28 1.96 6.80
CA VAL A 2 -12.53 1.03 7.93
C VAL A 2 -12.54 1.78 9.25
N THR A 3 -11.63 2.76 9.39
CA THR A 3 -11.52 3.59 10.60
C THR A 3 -12.70 4.55 10.85
N GLU A 4 -13.62 4.69 9.91
CA GLU A 4 -14.87 5.48 10.09
C GLU A 4 -16.05 4.62 10.56
N THR A 5 -15.85 3.33 10.80
CA THR A 5 -16.88 2.45 11.37
C THR A 5 -16.96 2.63 12.89
N ALA A 6 -18.10 2.26 13.48
CA ALA A 6 -18.33 2.36 14.93
C ALA A 6 -17.27 1.65 15.78
N ALA A 7 -16.63 0.62 15.23
CA ALA A 7 -15.58 -0.13 15.92
C ALA A 7 -14.32 0.71 16.23
N PHE A 8 -14.13 1.84 15.56
CA PHE A 8 -12.96 2.73 15.75
C PHE A 8 -13.32 4.05 16.44
N ALA A 9 -14.58 4.25 16.84
CA ALA A 9 -15.04 5.53 17.42
C ALA A 9 -14.23 5.96 18.64
N GLU A 10 -13.79 5.00 19.45
CA GLU A 10 -13.03 5.26 20.69
C GLU A 10 -11.51 5.15 20.52
N ALA A 11 -11.01 4.91 19.31
CA ALA A 11 -9.57 4.71 19.08
C ALA A 11 -8.73 6.01 19.18
N GLY A 12 -9.36 7.16 19.31
CA GLY A 12 -8.68 8.45 19.44
C GLY A 12 -7.92 8.88 18.18
N LEU A 13 -8.39 8.45 17.00
CA LEU A 13 -7.74 8.76 15.73
C LEU A 13 -7.88 10.25 15.38
N PRO A 14 -6.89 10.89 14.76
CA PRO A 14 -7.03 12.24 14.27
C PRO A 14 -8.18 12.32 13.25
N PRO A 15 -9.03 13.36 13.29
CA PRO A 15 -10.14 13.50 12.35
C PRO A 15 -9.60 13.74 10.94
N LEU A 16 -10.35 13.33 9.91
CA LEU A 16 -9.95 13.54 8.50
C LEU A 16 -9.71 15.01 8.16
N SER A 17 -10.47 15.91 8.77
CA SER A 17 -10.34 17.36 8.59
C SER A 17 -9.04 17.96 9.16
N ALA A 18 -8.31 17.20 9.99
CA ALA A 18 -7.01 17.62 10.53
C ALA A 18 -5.82 17.16 9.67
N LEU A 19 -6.08 16.40 8.60
CA LEU A 19 -5.02 15.91 7.72
C LEU A 19 -4.56 17.02 6.78
N VAL A 20 -3.25 17.23 6.72
CA VAL A 20 -2.58 18.10 5.74
C VAL A 20 -1.75 17.20 4.82
N PHE A 21 -1.83 17.46 3.52
CA PHE A 21 -1.18 16.63 2.51
C PHE A 21 -0.01 17.37 1.88
N GLY A 22 1.08 16.66 1.69
CA GLY A 22 2.26 17.07 0.95
C GLY A 22 3.00 15.83 0.46
N GLY A 23 4.04 16.00 -0.32
CA GLY A 23 4.78 14.84 -0.80
C GLY A 23 5.88 15.16 -1.78
N HIS A 24 6.44 14.09 -2.34
CA HIS A 24 7.41 14.15 -3.41
C HIS A 24 6.88 13.36 -4.61
N ASP A 25 6.98 13.92 -5.80
CA ASP A 25 6.65 13.24 -7.05
C ASP A 25 7.75 13.47 -8.08
N THR A 26 8.04 12.45 -8.89
CA THR A 26 8.95 12.55 -10.03
C THR A 26 8.24 13.07 -11.28
N THR A 27 6.90 13.09 -11.28
CA THR A 27 6.07 13.53 -12.39
C THR A 27 5.49 14.92 -12.11
N ALA A 28 5.81 15.89 -12.95
CA ALA A 28 5.24 17.23 -12.84
C ALA A 28 3.80 17.24 -13.42
N CYS A 29 2.82 16.98 -12.59
CA CYS A 29 1.41 17.15 -12.94
C CYS A 29 0.67 17.81 -11.79
N PRO A 30 0.25 19.09 -11.92
CA PRO A 30 -0.49 19.79 -10.86
C PRO A 30 -1.72 19.02 -10.41
N LEU A 31 -1.94 18.94 -9.09
CA LEU A 31 -3.05 18.19 -8.51
C LEU A 31 -4.43 18.59 -9.07
N PRO A 32 -4.76 19.89 -9.29
CA PRO A 32 -6.01 20.26 -9.92
C PRO A 32 -6.19 19.63 -11.31
N LYS A 33 -5.12 19.67 -12.13
CA LYS A 33 -5.15 19.06 -13.47
C LYS A 33 -5.26 17.53 -13.40
N ARG A 34 -4.55 16.89 -12.44
CA ARG A 34 -4.68 15.44 -12.25
C ARG A 34 -6.08 15.05 -11.81
N ALA A 35 -6.70 15.82 -10.93
CA ALA A 35 -8.09 15.60 -10.51
C ALA A 35 -9.08 15.71 -11.68
N GLU A 36 -8.90 16.68 -12.59
CA GLU A 36 -9.71 16.79 -13.81
C GLU A 36 -9.55 15.55 -14.71
N GLN A 37 -8.32 15.08 -14.89
CA GLN A 37 -8.07 13.85 -15.67
C GLN A 37 -8.76 12.63 -15.05
N LEU A 38 -8.69 12.48 -13.73
CA LEU A 38 -9.36 11.40 -13.01
C LEU A 38 -10.88 11.49 -13.08
N ALA A 39 -11.43 12.70 -13.06
CA ALA A 39 -12.86 12.91 -13.26
C ALA A 39 -13.29 12.58 -14.70
N ALA A 40 -12.49 12.98 -15.69
CA ALA A 40 -12.74 12.63 -17.10
C ALA A 40 -12.65 11.11 -17.35
N ALA A 41 -11.78 10.42 -16.63
CA ALA A 41 -11.67 8.95 -16.64
C ALA A 41 -12.77 8.23 -15.83
N GLY A 42 -13.67 8.96 -15.17
CA GLY A 42 -14.73 8.37 -14.34
C GLY A 42 -14.29 7.84 -12.97
N VAL A 43 -13.07 8.18 -12.54
CA VAL A 43 -12.52 7.78 -11.22
C VAL A 43 -13.09 8.67 -10.10
N LEU A 44 -13.28 9.96 -10.40
CA LEU A 44 -13.86 10.94 -9.49
C LEU A 44 -15.18 11.50 -10.06
N PRO A 45 -16.12 11.95 -9.22
CA PRO A 45 -17.29 12.70 -9.68
C PRO A 45 -16.88 13.95 -10.46
N HIS A 46 -17.50 14.22 -11.63
CA HIS A 46 -17.12 15.33 -12.52
C HIS A 46 -17.08 16.71 -11.86
N GLY A 47 -17.96 16.98 -10.91
CA GLY A 47 -18.01 18.28 -10.22
C GLY A 47 -16.98 18.45 -9.10
N LEU A 48 -16.34 17.36 -8.66
CA LEU A 48 -15.46 17.37 -7.48
C LEU A 48 -14.17 18.20 -7.69
N PRO A 49 -13.45 18.09 -8.84
CA PRO A 49 -12.23 18.87 -9.06
C PRO A 49 -12.47 20.40 -9.01
N SER A 50 -13.56 20.87 -9.60
CA SER A 50 -13.88 22.29 -9.56
C SER A 50 -14.36 22.77 -8.19
N ALA A 51 -15.05 21.92 -7.43
CA ALA A 51 -15.49 22.23 -6.08
C ALA A 51 -14.32 22.33 -5.09
N LEU A 52 -13.23 21.58 -5.33
CA LEU A 52 -12.04 21.52 -4.46
C LEU A 52 -10.80 22.17 -5.09
N ALA A 53 -10.97 23.05 -6.09
CA ALA A 53 -9.85 23.60 -6.85
C ALA A 53 -8.85 24.39 -5.97
N ALA A 54 -9.36 25.12 -4.99
CA ALA A 54 -8.51 25.89 -4.07
C ALA A 54 -7.71 24.99 -3.11
N GLU A 55 -8.36 23.97 -2.55
CA GLU A 55 -7.73 23.00 -1.66
C GLU A 55 -6.70 22.13 -2.39
N LEU A 56 -7.00 21.72 -3.62
CA LEU A 56 -6.06 20.99 -4.47
C LEU A 56 -4.85 21.85 -4.83
N ALA A 57 -5.04 23.14 -5.14
CA ALA A 57 -3.94 24.05 -5.43
C ALA A 57 -3.08 24.32 -4.18
N ALA A 58 -3.70 24.40 -3.00
CA ALA A 58 -2.97 24.54 -1.74
C ALA A 58 -2.13 23.30 -1.44
N ALA A 59 -2.67 22.08 -1.61
CA ALA A 59 -1.93 20.84 -1.43
C ALA A 59 -0.82 20.66 -2.49
N ASP A 60 -1.06 21.10 -3.73
CA ASP A 60 -0.06 21.06 -4.81
C ASP A 60 1.20 21.88 -4.49
N ALA A 61 1.06 22.99 -3.78
CA ALA A 61 2.19 23.80 -3.34
C ALA A 61 3.16 23.07 -2.39
N ASP A 62 2.72 21.97 -1.78
CA ASP A 62 3.50 21.11 -0.90
C ASP A 62 4.01 19.82 -1.60
N ILE A 63 3.80 19.72 -2.90
CA ILE A 63 4.40 18.64 -3.70
C ILE A 63 5.76 19.12 -4.22
N ARG A 64 6.80 18.42 -3.82
CA ARG A 64 8.19 18.71 -4.20
C ARG A 64 8.70 17.73 -5.24
N PRO A 65 9.73 18.10 -6.01
CA PRO A 65 10.40 17.15 -6.88
C PRO A 65 10.91 15.95 -6.10
N GLY A 66 10.52 14.75 -6.52
CA GLY A 66 10.97 13.48 -5.95
C GLY A 66 12.34 13.08 -6.48
N GLY A 67 12.94 12.10 -5.84
CA GLY A 67 14.25 11.58 -6.26
C GLY A 67 14.61 10.27 -5.58
N PRO A 68 15.80 9.69 -5.89
CA PRO A 68 16.75 10.20 -6.89
C PRO A 68 16.22 10.08 -8.32
N GLY A 69 16.48 11.10 -9.15
CA GLY A 69 16.20 11.05 -10.58
C GLY A 69 17.39 10.46 -11.37
N PRO A 70 17.18 10.18 -12.67
CA PRO A 70 18.28 9.76 -13.55
C PRO A 70 19.41 10.79 -13.55
N GLY A 71 20.64 10.33 -13.23
CA GLY A 71 21.83 11.21 -13.18
C GLY A 71 22.02 11.96 -11.84
N ASP A 72 21.25 11.67 -10.83
CA ASP A 72 21.52 12.20 -9.48
C ASP A 72 22.84 11.65 -8.94
N THR A 73 23.78 12.53 -8.66
CA THR A 73 25.15 12.20 -8.23
C THR A 73 25.33 12.32 -6.70
N ARG A 74 24.30 12.76 -5.97
CA ARG A 74 24.35 12.86 -4.51
C ARG A 74 24.52 11.48 -3.87
N SER A 75 25.23 11.41 -2.76
CA SER A 75 25.32 10.19 -1.95
C SER A 75 23.97 9.85 -1.30
N ASP A 76 23.82 8.64 -0.80
CA ASP A 76 22.61 8.23 -0.08
C ASP A 76 22.41 9.07 1.19
N GLU A 77 23.49 9.41 1.89
CA GLU A 77 23.45 10.27 3.08
C GLU A 77 22.99 11.70 2.73
N GLU A 78 23.46 12.27 1.61
CA GLU A 78 23.03 13.59 1.15
C GLU A 78 21.55 13.61 0.76
N LEU A 79 21.07 12.53 0.10
CA LEU A 79 19.67 12.36 -0.28
C LEU A 79 18.78 12.22 0.97
N ILE A 80 19.16 11.33 1.90
CA ILE A 80 18.44 11.13 3.15
C ILE A 80 18.34 12.44 3.94
N ALA A 81 19.44 13.18 4.06
CA ALA A 81 19.47 14.46 4.78
C ALA A 81 18.54 15.50 4.12
N ALA A 82 18.56 15.60 2.80
CA ALA A 82 17.71 16.53 2.06
C ALA A 82 16.21 16.18 2.22
N LEU A 83 15.85 14.92 2.04
CA LEU A 83 14.47 14.45 2.21
C LEU A 83 13.97 14.60 3.66
N ALA A 84 14.83 14.34 4.65
CA ALA A 84 14.49 14.53 6.06
C ALA A 84 14.30 16.02 6.40
N ALA A 85 15.11 16.91 5.81
CA ALA A 85 14.93 18.35 5.95
C ALA A 85 13.59 18.80 5.35
N ASP A 86 13.19 18.26 4.20
CA ASP A 86 11.89 18.54 3.58
C ASP A 86 10.72 18.13 4.47
N LEU A 87 10.77 16.94 5.08
CA LEU A 87 9.74 16.45 6.02
C LEU A 87 9.66 17.36 7.27
N THR A 88 10.81 17.79 7.79
CA THR A 88 10.89 18.66 8.95
C THR A 88 10.35 20.05 8.64
N ASP A 89 10.68 20.60 7.46
CA ASP A 89 10.17 21.87 6.98
C ASP A 89 8.64 21.83 6.78
N PHE A 90 8.11 20.77 6.16
CA PHE A 90 6.67 20.57 6.01
C PHE A 90 5.95 20.58 7.37
N ARG A 91 6.47 19.80 8.34
CA ARG A 91 5.93 19.78 9.70
C ARG A 91 5.90 21.16 10.35
N THR A 92 6.99 21.92 10.20
CA THR A 92 7.15 23.22 10.82
C THR A 92 6.26 24.28 10.18
N ARG A 93 6.20 24.31 8.83
CA ARG A 93 5.39 25.31 8.10
C ARG A 93 3.90 25.19 8.38
N HIS A 94 3.42 23.97 8.58
CA HIS A 94 2.00 23.71 8.85
C HIS A 94 1.68 23.49 10.33
N ASP A 95 2.64 23.72 11.23
CA ASP A 95 2.48 23.52 12.69
C ASP A 95 1.89 22.13 13.02
N LEU A 96 2.39 21.08 12.36
CA LEU A 96 1.87 19.74 12.52
C LEU A 96 2.44 19.06 13.76
N ALA A 97 1.58 18.45 14.54
CA ALA A 97 1.99 17.63 15.68
C ALA A 97 2.84 16.42 15.21
N ARG A 98 2.49 15.80 14.08
CA ARG A 98 3.15 14.63 13.51
C ARG A 98 3.06 14.61 12.00
N VAL A 99 4.03 13.94 11.39
CA VAL A 99 4.01 13.60 9.95
C VAL A 99 4.13 12.09 9.83
N VAL A 100 3.31 11.47 9.00
CA VAL A 100 3.41 10.06 8.62
C VAL A 100 3.79 9.99 7.15
N VAL A 101 4.88 9.30 6.84
CA VAL A 101 5.33 9.09 5.47
C VAL A 101 4.70 7.82 4.93
N VAL A 102 3.98 7.93 3.82
CA VAL A 102 3.37 6.78 3.14
C VAL A 102 3.97 6.64 1.75
N ASN A 103 4.68 5.56 1.50
CA ASN A 103 5.18 5.24 0.18
C ASN A 103 4.05 4.62 -0.67
N VAL A 104 3.63 5.38 -1.69
CA VAL A 104 2.63 4.98 -2.70
C VAL A 104 3.20 5.07 -4.12
N ALA A 105 4.52 5.18 -4.25
CA ALA A 105 5.20 5.27 -5.52
C ALA A 105 5.05 3.99 -6.35
N SER A 106 5.37 4.05 -7.63
CA SER A 106 5.43 2.87 -8.50
C SER A 106 6.39 1.82 -7.93
N THR A 107 6.07 0.54 -8.17
CA THR A 107 6.92 -0.57 -7.74
C THR A 107 8.30 -0.46 -8.40
N GLU A 108 9.34 -0.49 -7.58
CA GLU A 108 10.72 -0.56 -8.03
C GLU A 108 11.24 -2.01 -8.01
N PRO A 109 12.23 -2.37 -8.85
CA PRO A 109 12.90 -3.67 -8.78
C PRO A 109 13.52 -3.89 -7.40
N ALA A 110 13.57 -5.16 -6.96
CA ALA A 110 14.34 -5.52 -5.77
C ALA A 110 15.83 -5.24 -6.04
N PRO A 111 16.57 -4.71 -5.03
CA PRO A 111 18.01 -4.46 -5.21
C PRO A 111 18.75 -5.76 -5.48
N GLY A 112 19.67 -5.71 -6.45
CA GLY A 112 20.57 -6.80 -6.75
C GLY A 112 21.67 -6.97 -5.70
N PRO A 113 22.37 -8.11 -5.70
CA PRO A 113 23.44 -8.37 -4.71
C PRO A 113 24.63 -7.41 -4.85
N ASP A 114 24.82 -6.81 -6.03
CA ASP A 114 25.92 -5.88 -6.33
C ASP A 114 25.51 -4.41 -6.21
N ASP A 115 24.25 -4.12 -5.88
CA ASP A 115 23.79 -2.76 -5.71
C ASP A 115 24.39 -2.16 -4.44
N THR A 116 25.13 -1.07 -4.62
CA THR A 116 25.81 -0.35 -3.54
C THR A 116 24.98 0.80 -2.99
N ARG A 117 23.91 1.17 -3.68
CA ARG A 117 23.00 2.26 -3.32
C ARG A 117 21.68 1.75 -2.80
N LEU A 118 21.09 2.50 -1.89
CA LEU A 118 19.72 2.23 -1.43
C LEU A 118 18.71 2.49 -2.57
N PRO A 119 17.71 1.61 -2.76
CA PRO A 119 16.59 1.93 -3.63
C PRO A 119 15.81 3.14 -3.13
N ALA A 120 15.09 3.84 -4.01
CA ALA A 120 14.39 5.06 -3.66
C ALA A 120 13.44 4.88 -2.47
N SER A 121 12.67 3.81 -2.42
CA SER A 121 11.77 3.51 -1.29
C SER A 121 12.51 3.41 0.05
N SER A 122 13.74 2.89 0.05
CA SER A 122 14.58 2.78 1.24
C SER A 122 15.23 4.11 1.63
N LEU A 123 15.57 4.97 0.65
CA LEU A 123 16.02 6.34 0.93
C LEU A 123 14.93 7.15 1.63
N TYR A 124 13.68 7.11 1.13
CA TYR A 124 12.54 7.76 1.77
C TYR A 124 12.22 7.18 3.16
N ALA A 125 12.35 5.88 3.31
CA ALA A 125 12.18 5.22 4.60
C ALA A 125 13.23 5.68 5.61
N ALA A 126 14.51 5.74 5.22
CA ALA A 126 15.60 6.24 6.06
C ALA A 126 15.41 7.73 6.40
N ALA A 127 14.97 8.55 5.44
CA ALA A 127 14.66 9.96 5.68
C ALA A 127 13.49 10.13 6.65
N ALA A 128 12.46 9.32 6.57
CA ALA A 128 11.35 9.31 7.53
C ALA A 128 11.86 9.02 8.94
N LEU A 129 12.69 8.00 9.12
CA LEU A 129 13.29 7.71 10.43
C LEU A 129 14.14 8.87 10.94
N ALA A 130 14.98 9.46 10.08
CA ALA A 130 15.83 10.61 10.44
C ALA A 130 15.02 11.86 10.85
N ALA A 131 13.85 12.06 10.23
CA ALA A 131 12.93 13.17 10.55
C ALA A 131 12.00 12.87 11.75
N GLY A 132 12.07 11.68 12.36
CA GLY A 132 11.18 11.27 13.43
C GLY A 132 9.74 11.00 12.97
N CYS A 133 9.57 10.52 11.74
CA CYS A 133 8.27 10.26 11.11
C CYS A 133 7.98 8.76 11.04
N PRO A 134 6.82 8.30 11.51
CA PRO A 134 6.30 6.96 11.18
C PRO A 134 6.29 6.70 9.68
N TYR A 135 6.48 5.44 9.28
CA TYR A 135 6.58 5.05 7.87
C TYR A 135 5.62 3.92 7.49
N VAL A 136 4.94 4.08 6.38
CA VAL A 136 4.10 3.04 5.76
C VAL A 136 4.65 2.70 4.39
N ASN A 137 4.91 1.43 4.12
CA ASN A 137 5.19 0.96 2.76
C ASN A 137 3.93 0.33 2.15
N PHE A 138 3.20 1.10 1.34
CA PHE A 138 1.99 0.60 0.67
C PHE A 138 2.28 -0.10 -0.67
N THR A 139 3.56 -0.23 -1.04
CA THR A 139 4.05 -0.85 -2.27
C THR A 139 4.81 -2.15 -1.99
N PRO A 140 5.05 -3.01 -2.99
CA PRO A 140 5.93 -4.17 -2.84
C PRO A 140 7.43 -3.81 -2.80
N SER A 141 7.80 -2.55 -2.98
CA SER A 141 9.18 -2.06 -2.92
C SER A 141 9.84 -2.33 -1.56
N THR A 142 11.16 -2.29 -1.51
CA THR A 142 11.93 -2.74 -0.35
C THR A 142 11.67 -1.91 0.93
N GLY A 143 11.69 -0.58 0.83
CA GLY A 143 11.45 0.31 2.00
C GLY A 143 12.35 -0.02 3.20
N LEU A 144 11.76 -0.17 4.39
CA LEU A 144 12.47 -0.54 5.63
C LEU A 144 12.96 -2.00 5.68
N HIS A 145 12.53 -2.86 4.74
CA HIS A 145 13.02 -4.24 4.66
C HIS A 145 14.43 -4.35 4.08
N HIS A 146 15.06 -3.22 3.68
CA HIS A 146 16.44 -3.25 3.27
C HIS A 146 17.36 -3.60 4.46
N PRO A 147 18.26 -4.61 4.33
CA PRO A 147 19.07 -5.08 5.47
C PRO A 147 19.86 -3.96 6.16
N ALA A 148 20.37 -2.98 5.39
CA ALA A 148 21.11 -1.84 5.94
C ALA A 148 20.27 -0.94 6.86
N LEU A 149 18.94 -0.99 6.78
CA LEU A 149 18.05 -0.14 7.59
C LEU A 149 17.50 -0.85 8.85
N ALA A 150 17.67 -2.17 8.97
CA ALA A 150 17.07 -2.95 10.05
C ALA A 150 17.46 -2.44 11.45
N ALA A 151 18.75 -2.14 11.67
CA ALA A 151 19.23 -1.60 12.94
C ALA A 151 18.67 -0.21 13.23
N SER A 152 18.65 0.67 12.24
CA SER A 152 18.10 2.03 12.37
C SER A 152 16.60 2.01 12.62
N ALA A 153 15.85 1.15 11.93
CA ALA A 153 14.42 0.98 12.16
C ALA A 153 14.12 0.51 13.59
N ALA A 154 14.86 -0.50 14.08
CA ALA A 154 14.70 -1.01 15.43
C ALA A 154 15.05 0.02 16.51
N ALA A 155 16.07 0.86 16.27
CA ALA A 155 16.53 1.88 17.21
C ALA A 155 15.72 3.19 17.18
N SER A 156 14.93 3.41 16.12
CA SER A 156 14.25 4.71 15.89
C SER A 156 13.19 5.06 16.94
N GLY A 157 12.60 4.07 17.60
CA GLY A 157 11.46 4.27 18.48
C GLY A 157 10.16 4.65 17.74
N LEU A 158 10.12 4.54 16.41
CA LEU A 158 8.98 4.91 15.57
C LEU A 158 8.16 3.68 15.15
N PRO A 159 6.83 3.79 15.09
CA PRO A 159 6.00 2.74 14.52
C PRO A 159 6.08 2.77 12.98
N TYR A 160 6.08 1.59 12.38
CA TYR A 160 6.02 1.45 10.93
C TYR A 160 5.19 0.23 10.52
N ALA A 161 4.72 0.22 9.27
CA ALA A 161 3.90 -0.86 8.75
C ALA A 161 4.18 -1.09 7.26
N GLY A 162 4.07 -2.30 6.83
CA GLY A 162 4.18 -2.74 5.43
C GLY A 162 3.88 -4.21 5.30
N ARG A 163 4.00 -4.69 4.05
CA ARG A 163 4.10 -3.95 2.77
C ARG A 163 3.07 -4.47 1.77
N ASP A 164 2.95 -3.78 0.64
CA ASP A 164 2.07 -4.10 -0.49
C ASP A 164 0.58 -4.10 -0.15
N GLY A 165 -0.09 -2.99 -0.44
CA GLY A 165 -1.50 -2.75 -0.14
C GLY A 165 -2.43 -3.84 -0.68
N LYS A 166 -3.32 -4.35 0.16
CA LYS A 166 -4.26 -5.43 -0.16
C LYS A 166 -5.54 -4.86 -0.76
N THR A 167 -5.60 -4.80 -2.09
CA THR A 167 -6.77 -4.36 -2.86
C THR A 167 -7.24 -5.44 -3.81
N GLY A 168 -8.40 -5.25 -4.43
CA GLY A 168 -8.90 -5.98 -5.59
C GLY A 168 -8.76 -7.50 -5.52
N GLN A 169 -8.04 -8.07 -6.48
CA GLN A 169 -7.90 -9.52 -6.66
C GLN A 169 -7.32 -10.23 -5.42
N THR A 170 -6.32 -9.65 -4.76
CA THR A 170 -5.74 -10.28 -3.57
C THR A 170 -6.69 -10.25 -2.38
N LEU A 171 -7.47 -9.18 -2.21
CA LEU A 171 -8.53 -9.15 -1.21
C LEU A 171 -9.55 -10.27 -1.47
N LEU A 172 -9.99 -10.45 -2.72
CA LEU A 172 -10.91 -11.51 -3.09
C LEU A 172 -10.33 -12.90 -2.79
N ARG A 173 -9.05 -13.14 -3.10
CA ARG A 173 -8.34 -14.38 -2.77
C ARG A 173 -8.31 -14.65 -1.26
N SER A 174 -8.07 -13.61 -0.46
CA SER A 174 -8.07 -13.72 1.01
C SER A 174 -9.43 -14.08 1.60
N VAL A 175 -10.53 -13.87 0.87
CA VAL A 175 -11.89 -14.26 1.27
C VAL A 175 -12.22 -15.67 0.76
N LEU A 176 -11.90 -15.97 -0.49
CA LEU A 176 -12.30 -17.23 -1.13
C LEU A 176 -11.43 -18.41 -0.68
N ALA A 177 -10.13 -18.24 -0.50
CA ALA A 177 -9.24 -19.33 -0.10
C ALA A 177 -9.65 -19.98 1.24
N PRO A 178 -9.96 -19.21 2.31
CA PRO A 178 -10.52 -19.78 3.55
C PRO A 178 -11.83 -20.54 3.33
N MET A 179 -12.72 -20.05 2.47
CA MET A 179 -13.98 -20.73 2.15
C MET A 179 -13.71 -22.14 1.59
N PHE A 180 -12.80 -22.28 0.62
CA PHE A 180 -12.43 -23.59 0.05
C PHE A 180 -11.83 -24.50 1.13
N HIS A 181 -10.88 -23.99 1.91
CA HIS A 181 -10.22 -24.74 2.98
C HIS A 181 -11.22 -25.24 4.04
N GLN A 182 -12.05 -24.32 4.58
CA GLN A 182 -13.01 -24.62 5.65
C GLN A 182 -14.13 -25.58 5.20
N ARG A 183 -14.44 -25.62 3.92
CA ARG A 183 -15.44 -26.53 3.34
C ARG A 183 -14.85 -27.81 2.79
N ALA A 184 -13.55 -28.06 3.00
CA ALA A 184 -12.83 -29.22 2.48
C ALA A 184 -12.98 -29.40 0.95
N LEU A 185 -12.99 -28.27 0.22
CA LEU A 185 -12.99 -28.24 -1.24
C LEU A 185 -11.55 -28.19 -1.74
N ALA A 186 -11.15 -29.18 -2.51
CA ALA A 186 -9.77 -29.32 -2.97
C ALA A 186 -9.51 -28.41 -4.19
N VAL A 187 -8.90 -27.24 -3.99
CA VAL A 187 -8.50 -26.38 -5.09
C VAL A 187 -7.37 -27.05 -5.87
N ARG A 188 -7.58 -27.28 -7.17
CA ARG A 188 -6.61 -27.90 -8.09
C ARG A 188 -5.81 -26.84 -8.84
N ALA A 189 -6.52 -25.86 -9.39
CA ALA A 189 -5.90 -24.78 -10.14
C ALA A 189 -6.55 -23.44 -9.82
N TRP A 190 -5.74 -22.39 -9.85
CA TRP A 190 -6.19 -21.01 -9.72
C TRP A 190 -5.41 -20.14 -10.71
N SER A 191 -5.97 -19.93 -11.87
CA SER A 191 -5.40 -19.07 -12.91
C SER A 191 -6.06 -17.71 -12.90
N GLY A 192 -5.30 -16.66 -13.18
CA GLY A 192 -5.81 -15.31 -13.24
C GLY A 192 -5.25 -14.50 -14.39
N SER A 193 -6.02 -13.51 -14.86
CA SER A 193 -5.55 -12.50 -15.80
C SER A 193 -5.94 -11.12 -15.29
N ASN A 194 -4.99 -10.18 -15.37
CA ASN A 194 -5.20 -8.78 -15.03
C ASN A 194 -4.95 -7.94 -16.27
N LEU A 195 -5.95 -7.18 -16.68
CA LEU A 195 -5.85 -6.17 -17.72
C LEU A 195 -5.83 -4.82 -17.03
N LEU A 196 -4.80 -4.04 -17.19
CA LEU A 196 -4.64 -2.73 -16.59
C LEU A 196 -3.86 -1.79 -17.51
N GLY A 197 -4.07 -0.51 -17.36
CA GLY A 197 -3.35 0.52 -18.10
C GLY A 197 -2.75 1.55 -17.15
N GLY A 198 -2.47 2.73 -17.68
CA GLY A 198 -1.90 3.83 -16.91
C GLY A 198 -0.48 3.58 -16.42
N GLY A 199 -0.07 4.26 -15.34
CA GLY A 199 1.29 4.17 -14.82
C GLY A 199 1.64 2.79 -14.23
N ASP A 200 0.68 2.11 -13.62
CA ASP A 200 0.88 0.77 -13.03
C ASP A 200 1.09 -0.29 -14.13
N GLY A 201 0.34 -0.20 -15.24
CA GLY A 201 0.52 -1.07 -16.40
C GLY A 201 1.92 -0.93 -17.01
N ALA A 202 2.34 0.29 -17.27
CA ALA A 202 3.66 0.57 -17.82
C ALA A 202 4.80 0.09 -16.89
N ALA A 203 4.67 0.27 -15.58
CA ALA A 203 5.66 -0.21 -14.62
C ALA A 203 5.73 -1.75 -14.56
N LEU A 204 4.61 -2.43 -14.74
CA LEU A 204 4.53 -3.90 -14.70
C LEU A 204 4.82 -4.57 -16.06
N ALA A 205 5.07 -3.81 -17.11
CA ALA A 205 5.68 -4.30 -18.34
C ALA A 205 7.12 -4.79 -18.10
N ASP A 206 7.77 -4.37 -17.01
CA ASP A 206 9.03 -4.94 -16.55
C ASP A 206 8.78 -6.32 -15.91
N PRO A 207 9.39 -7.42 -16.42
CA PRO A 207 9.20 -8.76 -15.89
C PRO A 207 9.60 -8.91 -14.42
N ALA A 208 10.61 -8.17 -13.93
CA ALA A 208 11.05 -8.25 -12.54
C ALA A 208 10.03 -7.60 -11.59
N ALA A 209 9.46 -6.47 -11.98
CA ALA A 209 8.39 -5.80 -11.23
C ALA A 209 7.11 -6.67 -11.21
N ALA A 210 6.75 -7.27 -12.34
CA ALA A 210 5.62 -8.19 -12.45
C ALA A 210 5.80 -9.44 -11.57
N ALA A 211 6.99 -10.04 -11.55
CA ALA A 211 7.30 -11.19 -10.71
C ALA A 211 7.19 -10.88 -9.21
N ALA A 212 7.70 -9.73 -8.78
CA ALA A 212 7.58 -9.29 -7.38
C ALA A 212 6.12 -9.13 -6.94
N LYS A 213 5.27 -8.57 -7.82
CA LYS A 213 3.83 -8.39 -7.55
C LYS A 213 3.06 -9.72 -7.54
N ASN A 214 3.44 -10.68 -8.38
CA ASN A 214 2.79 -11.99 -8.45
C ASN A 214 3.14 -12.87 -7.25
N ALA A 215 4.37 -12.83 -6.76
CA ALA A 215 4.81 -13.60 -5.59
C ALA A 215 3.92 -13.34 -4.35
N GLY A 216 3.50 -12.09 -4.11
CA GLY A 216 2.57 -11.76 -3.03
C GLY A 216 1.18 -12.40 -3.19
N LYS A 217 0.69 -12.52 -4.43
CA LYS A 217 -0.62 -13.13 -4.72
C LYS A 217 -0.62 -14.65 -4.52
N GLU A 218 0.47 -15.30 -4.88
CA GLU A 218 0.64 -16.76 -4.78
C GLU A 218 0.82 -17.21 -3.33
N ARG A 219 1.58 -16.43 -2.54
CA ARG A 219 1.79 -16.73 -1.13
C ARG A 219 0.50 -16.78 -0.33
N VAL A 220 -0.43 -15.83 -0.53
CA VAL A 220 -1.74 -15.83 0.15
C VAL A 220 -2.51 -17.12 -0.07
N LEU A 221 -2.44 -17.69 -1.28
CA LEU A 221 -3.07 -18.97 -1.60
C LEU A 221 -2.36 -20.15 -0.93
N ALA A 222 -1.04 -20.21 -1.03
CA ALA A 222 -0.24 -21.28 -0.46
C ALA A 222 -0.38 -21.36 1.08
N ASP A 223 -0.33 -20.20 1.74
CA ASP A 223 -0.47 -20.10 3.21
C ASP A 223 -1.85 -20.56 3.69
N THR A 224 -2.91 -20.25 2.91
CA THR A 224 -4.28 -20.57 3.32
C THR A 224 -4.69 -21.99 2.96
N LEU A 225 -4.30 -22.46 1.77
CA LEU A 225 -4.71 -23.78 1.25
C LEU A 225 -3.76 -24.91 1.68
N GLY A 226 -2.59 -24.56 2.24
CA GLY A 226 -1.53 -25.51 2.63
C GLY A 226 -0.69 -26.02 1.47
N THR A 227 -1.12 -25.80 0.23
CA THR A 227 -0.40 -26.12 -1.00
C THR A 227 -0.69 -25.07 -2.06
N ALA A 228 0.30 -24.71 -2.86
CA ALA A 228 0.07 -23.84 -4.01
C ALA A 228 -0.76 -24.58 -5.07
N PRO A 229 -1.92 -24.04 -5.52
CA PRO A 229 -2.66 -24.62 -6.64
C PRO A 229 -1.89 -24.43 -7.96
N GLU A 230 -2.17 -25.27 -8.96
CA GLU A 230 -1.67 -25.07 -10.32
C GLU A 230 -2.20 -23.75 -10.92
N GLY A 231 -1.46 -23.19 -11.87
CA GLY A 231 -1.86 -21.98 -12.61
C GLY A 231 -1.03 -20.76 -12.25
N GLU A 232 -1.16 -19.75 -13.08
CA GLU A 232 -0.37 -18.51 -13.03
C GLU A 232 -1.27 -17.29 -13.09
N VAL A 233 -0.73 -16.14 -12.71
CA VAL A 233 -1.35 -14.83 -12.90
C VAL A 233 -0.63 -14.09 -14.02
N HIS A 234 -1.38 -13.82 -15.10
CA HIS A 234 -0.91 -12.97 -16.19
C HIS A 234 -1.31 -11.53 -15.96
N ILE A 235 -0.41 -10.60 -16.31
CA ILE A 235 -0.65 -9.16 -16.23
C ILE A 235 -0.37 -8.61 -17.63
N ASP A 236 -1.39 -8.02 -18.24
CA ASP A 236 -1.31 -7.38 -19.55
C ASP A 236 -1.39 -5.87 -19.38
N ASP A 237 -0.42 -5.14 -19.92
CA ASP A 237 -0.51 -3.69 -20.07
C ASP A 237 -1.40 -3.35 -21.26
N VAL A 238 -2.54 -2.70 -20.96
CA VAL A 238 -3.54 -2.29 -21.95
C VAL A 238 -3.78 -0.79 -21.79
N PRO A 239 -2.97 0.08 -22.39
CA PRO A 239 -3.05 1.54 -22.19
C PRO A 239 -4.44 2.14 -22.46
N ALA A 240 -5.22 1.53 -23.35
CA ALA A 240 -6.59 1.96 -23.67
C ALA A 240 -7.56 1.87 -22.46
N MET A 241 -7.23 1.10 -21.42
CA MET A 241 -8.05 1.00 -20.21
C MET A 241 -7.83 2.19 -19.26
N GLY A 242 -6.75 2.96 -19.43
CA GLY A 242 -6.42 4.05 -18.51
C GLY A 242 -6.29 3.55 -17.08
N ASP A 243 -6.97 4.21 -16.14
CA ASP A 243 -6.95 3.83 -14.71
C ASP A 243 -7.91 2.66 -14.39
N PHE A 244 -8.70 2.17 -15.36
CA PHE A 244 -9.61 1.04 -15.16
C PHE A 244 -8.85 -0.28 -15.24
N LYS A 245 -9.24 -1.22 -14.37
CA LYS A 245 -8.64 -2.55 -14.28
C LYS A 245 -9.70 -3.62 -14.35
N THR A 246 -9.39 -4.72 -15.02
CA THR A 246 -10.17 -5.96 -14.96
C THR A 246 -9.27 -7.07 -14.44
N ALA A 247 -9.68 -7.74 -13.37
CA ALA A 247 -9.09 -8.97 -12.87
C ALA A 247 -10.09 -10.11 -13.05
N TRP A 248 -9.66 -11.15 -13.75
CA TRP A 248 -10.41 -12.39 -13.90
C TRP A 248 -9.67 -13.53 -13.23
N ASP A 249 -10.39 -14.38 -12.49
CA ASP A 249 -9.87 -15.59 -11.91
C ASP A 249 -10.73 -16.79 -12.34
N HIS A 250 -10.05 -17.89 -12.68
CA HIS A 250 -10.63 -19.19 -12.95
C HIS A 250 -10.11 -20.19 -11.92
N ILE A 251 -11.01 -20.72 -11.12
CA ILE A 251 -10.71 -21.59 -9.98
C ILE A 251 -11.33 -22.95 -10.25
N ALA A 252 -10.50 -23.97 -10.47
CA ALA A 252 -10.93 -25.35 -10.60
C ALA A 252 -10.73 -26.09 -9.28
N PHE A 253 -11.77 -26.75 -8.78
CA PHE A 253 -11.74 -27.45 -7.51
C PHE A 253 -12.60 -28.70 -7.51
N ASP A 254 -12.27 -29.62 -6.62
CA ASP A 254 -13.03 -30.86 -6.42
C ASP A 254 -13.80 -30.80 -5.10
N GLY A 255 -15.04 -31.22 -5.16
CA GLY A 255 -15.91 -31.41 -3.99
C GLY A 255 -16.06 -32.88 -3.60
N PHE A 256 -17.16 -33.18 -2.94
CA PHE A 256 -17.49 -34.53 -2.47
C PHE A 256 -17.41 -35.57 -3.61
N LEU A 257 -16.77 -36.70 -3.35
CA LEU A 257 -16.50 -37.79 -4.31
C LEU A 257 -15.70 -37.34 -5.56
N GLY A 258 -14.90 -36.29 -5.48
CA GLY A 258 -14.10 -35.80 -6.60
C GLY A 258 -14.92 -35.09 -7.68
N THR A 259 -16.11 -34.63 -7.37
CA THR A 259 -16.95 -33.88 -8.32
C THR A 259 -16.25 -32.56 -8.67
N ARG A 260 -15.92 -32.39 -9.95
CA ARG A 260 -15.25 -31.20 -10.47
C ARG A 260 -16.19 -30.02 -10.58
N MET A 261 -15.73 -28.88 -10.12
CA MET A 261 -16.46 -27.62 -10.16
C MET A 261 -15.52 -26.48 -10.58
N ILE A 262 -16.12 -25.43 -11.10
CA ILE A 262 -15.40 -24.21 -11.50
C ILE A 262 -16.10 -23.01 -10.87
N LEU A 263 -15.32 -22.13 -10.26
CA LEU A 263 -15.75 -20.80 -9.89
C LEU A 263 -14.96 -19.80 -10.74
N GLN A 264 -15.67 -18.87 -11.37
CA GLN A 264 -15.03 -17.75 -12.05
C GLN A 264 -15.45 -16.45 -11.40
N THR A 265 -14.51 -15.52 -11.27
CA THR A 265 -14.79 -14.18 -10.76
C THR A 265 -14.25 -13.14 -11.73
N ILE A 266 -14.98 -12.04 -11.89
CA ILE A 266 -14.52 -10.85 -12.61
C ILE A 266 -14.66 -9.67 -11.65
N TRP A 267 -13.54 -9.02 -11.38
CA TRP A 267 -13.50 -7.78 -10.62
C TRP A 267 -13.09 -6.65 -11.54
N GLN A 268 -13.98 -5.69 -11.74
CA GLN A 268 -13.73 -4.51 -12.56
C GLN A 268 -13.82 -3.25 -11.70
N GLY A 269 -12.86 -2.35 -11.85
CA GLY A 269 -12.85 -1.10 -11.09
C GLY A 269 -11.54 -0.34 -11.20
N VAL A 270 -11.36 0.59 -10.29
CA VAL A 270 -10.17 1.45 -10.20
C VAL A 270 -9.45 1.14 -8.89
N ASP A 271 -8.26 0.56 -8.97
CA ASP A 271 -7.48 0.15 -7.78
C ASP A 271 -7.15 1.35 -6.87
N SER A 272 -6.87 2.53 -7.43
CA SER A 272 -6.58 3.74 -6.64
C SER A 272 -7.77 4.18 -5.77
N SER A 273 -9.01 3.96 -6.23
CA SER A 273 -10.21 4.23 -5.41
C SER A 273 -10.38 3.26 -4.25
N LEU A 274 -9.83 2.04 -4.37
CA LEU A 274 -9.77 1.08 -3.26
C LEU A 274 -8.58 1.37 -2.33
N ALA A 275 -7.46 1.85 -2.88
CA ALA A 275 -6.23 2.12 -2.13
C ALA A 275 -6.32 3.39 -1.27
N ALA A 276 -6.87 4.48 -1.81
CA ALA A 276 -6.91 5.77 -1.13
C ALA A 276 -7.49 5.70 0.31
N PRO A 277 -8.66 5.08 0.56
CA PRO A 277 -9.19 4.97 1.92
C PRO A 277 -8.29 4.15 2.85
N LEU A 278 -7.57 3.15 2.33
CA LEU A 278 -6.64 2.34 3.14
C LEU A 278 -5.41 3.16 3.55
N VAL A 279 -4.89 3.99 2.64
CA VAL A 279 -3.78 4.92 2.92
C VAL A 279 -4.17 5.92 4.01
N LEU A 280 -5.37 6.49 3.94
CA LEU A 280 -5.88 7.41 4.96
C LEU A 280 -6.05 6.71 6.32
N ASP A 281 -6.59 5.49 6.33
CA ASP A 281 -6.72 4.67 7.54
C ASP A 281 -5.33 4.43 8.18
N LEU A 282 -4.35 3.97 7.39
CA LEU A 282 -2.99 3.68 7.85
C LEU A 282 -2.29 4.92 8.40
N ALA A 283 -2.40 6.06 7.73
CA ALA A 283 -1.81 7.32 8.19
C ALA A 283 -2.37 7.72 9.57
N ARG A 284 -3.69 7.63 9.78
CA ARG A 284 -4.33 7.96 11.05
C ARG A 284 -3.98 6.97 12.16
N LEU A 285 -4.01 5.68 11.87
CA LEU A 285 -3.65 4.61 12.82
C LEU A 285 -2.18 4.75 13.27
N LEU A 286 -1.27 5.00 12.33
CA LEU A 286 0.14 5.14 12.65
C LEU A 286 0.45 6.46 13.37
N ALA A 287 -0.25 7.55 13.03
CA ALA A 287 -0.15 8.81 13.77
C ALA A 287 -0.56 8.62 15.25
N ARG A 288 -1.67 7.91 15.49
CA ARG A 288 -2.14 7.62 16.85
C ARG A 288 -1.21 6.64 17.57
N ALA A 289 -0.71 5.60 16.89
CA ALA A 289 0.27 4.69 17.45
C ALA A 289 1.54 5.41 17.92
N HIS A 290 2.04 6.34 17.12
CA HIS A 290 3.18 7.18 17.49
C HIS A 290 2.86 8.08 18.70
N GLU A 291 1.67 8.67 18.73
CA GLU A 291 1.20 9.50 19.84
C GLU A 291 1.17 8.73 21.16
N THR A 292 0.75 7.49 21.13
CA THR A 292 0.66 6.61 22.31
C THR A 292 1.99 5.94 22.67
N GLY A 293 3.09 6.30 22.01
CA GLY A 293 4.44 5.78 22.28
C GLY A 293 4.70 4.38 21.77
N LEU A 294 3.85 3.85 20.90
CA LEU A 294 4.11 2.55 20.25
C LEU A 294 5.24 2.69 19.24
N SER A 295 6.08 1.65 19.14
CA SER A 295 7.26 1.65 18.28
C SER A 295 7.46 0.30 17.59
N GLY A 296 8.32 0.27 16.56
CA GLY A 296 8.63 -0.92 15.78
C GLY A 296 7.53 -1.33 14.79
N PRO A 297 7.65 -2.52 14.20
CA PRO A 297 6.68 -3.01 13.21
C PRO A 297 5.29 -3.17 13.83
N ARG A 298 4.27 -2.88 13.04
CA ARG A 298 2.86 -2.99 13.46
C ARG A 298 2.15 -4.16 12.77
N PRO A 299 2.37 -5.41 13.21
CA PRO A 299 1.72 -6.58 12.61
C PRO A 299 0.19 -6.51 12.70
N GLU A 300 -0.37 -5.77 13.65
CA GLU A 300 -1.81 -5.55 13.80
C GLU A 300 -2.43 -4.83 12.60
N LEU A 301 -1.61 -4.18 11.77
CA LEU A 301 -2.03 -3.54 10.53
C LEU A 301 -1.96 -4.49 9.32
N GLY A 302 -1.66 -5.78 9.52
CA GLY A 302 -1.60 -6.80 8.48
C GLY A 302 -2.86 -6.92 7.61
N PHE A 303 -4.01 -6.51 8.16
CA PHE A 303 -5.28 -6.41 7.42
C PHE A 303 -5.15 -5.60 6.11
N TYR A 304 -4.31 -4.58 6.10
CA TYR A 304 -4.12 -3.67 4.96
C TYR A 304 -3.11 -4.18 3.92
N PHE A 305 -2.32 -5.22 4.23
CA PHE A 305 -1.17 -5.61 3.42
C PHE A 305 -1.24 -7.05 2.89
N LYS A 306 -0.63 -7.28 1.73
CA LYS A 306 -0.42 -8.63 1.16
C LYS A 306 0.78 -9.32 1.79
N ASP A 307 1.79 -8.53 2.18
CA ASP A 307 3.04 -8.96 2.81
C ASP A 307 3.25 -8.21 4.13
N PRO A 308 2.50 -8.55 5.19
CA PRO A 308 2.58 -7.85 6.45
C PRO A 308 3.87 -8.14 7.22
N ASP A 309 4.28 -7.22 8.08
CA ASP A 309 5.40 -7.34 9.01
C ASP A 309 5.15 -8.37 10.13
N GLY A 310 4.61 -9.52 9.81
CA GLY A 310 4.22 -10.57 10.75
C GLY A 310 2.71 -10.65 10.98
N GLY A 311 2.30 -11.44 11.94
CA GLY A 311 0.89 -11.71 12.21
C GLY A 311 0.30 -12.83 11.35
N SER A 312 -1.02 -12.99 11.41
CA SER A 312 -1.75 -14.01 10.66
C SER A 312 -1.86 -13.66 9.16
N SER A 313 -1.94 -14.68 8.31
CA SER A 313 -2.33 -14.54 6.89
C SER A 313 -3.86 -14.56 6.67
N SER A 314 -4.63 -14.94 7.68
CA SER A 314 -6.09 -14.99 7.64
C SER A 314 -6.70 -13.59 7.74
N LEU A 315 -7.48 -13.18 6.73
CA LEU A 315 -8.13 -11.86 6.72
C LEU A 315 -9.04 -11.66 7.95
N ALA A 316 -9.73 -12.71 8.40
CA ALA A 316 -10.62 -12.64 9.57
C ALA A 316 -9.84 -12.43 10.88
N GLU A 317 -8.70 -13.10 11.03
CA GLU A 317 -7.82 -12.91 12.19
C GLU A 317 -7.16 -11.55 12.16
N GLN A 318 -6.64 -11.11 11.00
CA GLN A 318 -6.11 -9.77 10.79
C GLN A 318 -7.12 -8.67 11.15
N TYR A 319 -8.40 -8.87 10.79
CA TYR A 319 -9.45 -7.92 11.18
C TYR A 319 -9.68 -7.92 12.70
N THR A 320 -9.64 -9.08 13.34
CA THR A 320 -9.76 -9.19 14.81
C THR A 320 -8.58 -8.50 15.51
N GLU A 321 -7.36 -8.70 15.02
CA GLU A 321 -6.15 -8.04 15.51
C GLU A 321 -6.22 -6.52 15.35
N LEU A 322 -6.74 -6.04 14.21
CA LEU A 322 -6.95 -4.63 13.94
C LEU A 322 -7.96 -4.00 14.92
N LEU A 323 -9.06 -4.69 15.22
CA LEU A 323 -10.04 -4.22 16.21
C LEU A 323 -9.45 -4.17 17.62
N ALA A 324 -8.67 -5.18 18.01
CA ALA A 324 -7.97 -5.19 19.29
C ALA A 324 -6.94 -4.06 19.37
N PHE A 325 -6.26 -3.77 18.27
CA PHE A 325 -5.35 -2.63 18.18
C PHE A 325 -6.07 -1.29 18.37
N ALA A 326 -7.21 -1.09 17.71
CA ALA A 326 -8.02 0.11 17.88
C ALA A 326 -8.45 0.31 19.35
N GLY A 327 -8.84 -0.75 20.05
CA GLY A 327 -9.14 -0.72 21.48
C GLY A 327 -7.97 -0.22 22.32
N ARG A 328 -6.77 -0.80 22.11
CA ARG A 328 -5.55 -0.37 22.82
C ARG A 328 -5.18 1.11 22.55
N LEU A 329 -5.37 1.60 21.33
CA LEU A 329 -5.12 3.01 21.00
C LEU A 329 -6.06 3.95 21.77
N GLY A 330 -7.29 3.53 22.04
CA GLY A 330 -8.27 4.30 22.81
C GLY A 330 -8.00 4.33 24.31
N GLU A 331 -7.44 3.26 24.87
CA GLU A 331 -7.14 3.15 26.32
C GLU A 331 -5.99 4.09 26.74
N THR A 332 -5.11 4.43 25.83
CA THR A 332 -3.97 5.31 26.09
C THR A 332 -4.40 6.77 25.92
N ARG A 333 -4.70 7.44 27.04
CA ARG A 333 -5.07 8.87 27.11
C ARG A 333 -3.86 9.75 27.37
#